data_7c3b5caea70bfb3727dd9971cef60180
#
_entry.id   7c3b5caea70bfb3727dd9971cef60180
#
_cell.length_a   1.000
_cell.length_b   1.000
_cell.length_c   1.000
_cell.angle_alpha   90.00
_cell.angle_beta   90.00
_cell.angle_gamma   90.00
#
_symmetry.space_group_name_H-M   'P 1'
#
loop_
_entity.id
_entity.type
_entity.pdbx_description
1 polymer ?
#
loop_
_entity_poly.entity_id
_entity_poly.type
_entity_poly.pdbx_seq_one_letter_code
_entity_poly.pdbx_strand_id
1 'polypeptide(L)'
;VSSKSMWNVAKNVKIENCTFIVTGNSVVTIEDGAYLKNSIISVDNAKFVVGRNSIVGSRKKVTEIHVQNSCSFTLGHHSLLLLKRIWIRFAGCVKIGDYTNINYDSEIRSDESVTIGSYCQISYGINIWDTNTHNILPPEERKVLAEKYYPYFGFETTRPKTAPVVVGDYCWLGEKSTLLKGTRLGNN
;
A
#
# COMPACT_ATOMS: atom_id res chain seq x y z
N VAL A 1 -27.71 8.05 -2.71
CA VAL A 1 -27.47 6.62 -2.45
C VAL A 1 -26.61 6.56 -1.19
N SER A 2 -27.15 6.01 -0.09
CA SER A 2 -26.43 5.83 1.17
C SER A 2 -25.35 4.74 0.97
N SER A 3 -24.11 5.14 0.90
CA SER A 3 -22.97 4.21 0.90
C SER A 3 -22.79 3.62 2.31
N LYS A 4 -22.83 2.30 2.44
CA LYS A 4 -22.58 1.60 3.71
C LYS A 4 -21.22 0.93 3.65
N SER A 5 -20.24 1.51 4.31
CA SER A 5 -18.98 0.81 4.58
C SER A 5 -19.22 -0.35 5.55
N MET A 6 -18.61 -1.49 5.26
CA MET A 6 -18.68 -2.70 6.09
C MET A 6 -17.42 -2.83 6.95
N TRP A 7 -17.61 -3.03 8.25
CA TRP A 7 -16.53 -3.23 9.20
C TRP A 7 -16.62 -4.60 9.86
N ASN A 8 -15.59 -5.40 9.67
CA ASN A 8 -15.42 -6.72 10.27
C ASN A 8 -14.19 -6.68 11.18
N VAL A 9 -14.36 -6.24 12.41
CA VAL A 9 -13.27 -6.09 13.39
C VAL A 9 -13.44 -7.14 14.48
N ALA A 10 -12.43 -8.00 14.66
CA ALA A 10 -12.45 -9.04 15.70
C ALA A 10 -12.31 -8.44 17.11
N LYS A 11 -12.70 -9.22 18.14
CA LYS A 11 -12.80 -8.74 19.53
C LYS A 11 -11.45 -8.33 20.14
N ASN A 12 -10.36 -9.04 19.83
CA ASN A 12 -9.03 -8.81 20.41
C ASN A 12 -8.13 -7.89 19.59
N VAL A 13 -8.71 -7.07 18.71
CA VAL A 13 -7.98 -6.07 17.94
C VAL A 13 -7.61 -4.90 18.84
N LYS A 14 -6.37 -4.43 18.72
CA LYS A 14 -5.89 -3.20 19.38
C LYS A 14 -5.70 -2.09 18.36
N ILE A 15 -6.25 -0.91 18.64
CA ILE A 15 -6.10 0.28 17.79
C ILE A 15 -5.69 1.43 18.71
N GLU A 16 -4.50 2.00 18.44
CA GLU A 16 -3.94 3.10 19.23
C GLU A 16 -3.48 4.23 18.29
N ASN A 17 -3.94 5.45 18.56
CA ASN A 17 -3.55 6.65 17.81
C ASN A 17 -3.65 6.47 16.29
N CYS A 18 -4.76 5.91 15.81
CA CYS A 18 -5.04 5.71 14.39
C CYS A 18 -6.18 6.59 13.92
N THR A 19 -6.05 7.11 12.70
CA THR A 19 -7.12 7.80 11.99
C THR A 19 -7.60 6.93 10.84
N PHE A 20 -8.90 6.62 10.80
CA PHE A 20 -9.54 5.94 9.69
C PHE A 20 -10.44 6.92 8.93
N ILE A 21 -10.22 7.02 7.62
CA ILE A 21 -11.06 7.77 6.68
C ILE A 21 -11.66 6.74 5.73
N VAL A 22 -12.87 6.29 6.02
CA VAL A 22 -13.52 5.21 5.25
C VAL A 22 -14.77 5.75 4.59
N THR A 23 -14.80 5.70 3.26
CA THR A 23 -15.86 6.28 2.44
C THR A 23 -16.40 5.27 1.43
N GLY A 24 -17.60 5.53 0.91
CA GLY A 24 -18.24 4.70 -0.11
C GLY A 24 -18.55 3.28 0.35
N ASN A 25 -18.54 2.34 -0.58
CA ASN A 25 -18.84 0.92 -0.32
C ASN A 25 -17.56 0.16 0.07
N SER A 26 -16.81 0.68 1.03
CA SER A 26 -15.57 0.07 1.49
C SER A 26 -15.81 -1.12 2.42
N VAL A 27 -14.89 -2.09 2.35
CA VAL A 27 -14.87 -3.24 3.26
C VAL A 27 -13.56 -3.21 4.04
N VAL A 28 -13.65 -3.03 5.35
CA VAL A 28 -12.52 -3.06 6.28
C VAL A 28 -12.62 -4.32 7.13
N THR A 29 -11.61 -5.19 7.06
CA THR A 29 -11.52 -6.40 7.87
C THR A 29 -10.23 -6.37 8.68
N ILE A 30 -10.34 -6.50 10.00
CA ILE A 30 -9.21 -6.56 10.92
C ILE A 30 -9.39 -7.80 11.78
N GLU A 31 -8.51 -8.78 11.60
CA GLU A 31 -8.63 -10.08 12.23
C GLU A 31 -8.08 -10.09 13.66
N ASP A 32 -8.34 -11.18 14.33
CA ASP A 32 -8.07 -11.35 15.77
C ASP A 32 -6.59 -11.16 16.12
N GLY A 33 -6.33 -10.49 17.24
CA GLY A 33 -4.99 -10.21 17.73
C GLY A 33 -4.22 -9.17 16.93
N ALA A 34 -4.78 -8.61 15.86
CA ALA A 34 -4.11 -7.54 15.10
C ALA A 34 -3.95 -6.27 15.93
N TYR A 35 -2.84 -5.56 15.71
CA TYR A 35 -2.53 -4.31 16.40
C TYR A 35 -2.15 -3.19 15.41
N LEU A 36 -3.00 -2.17 15.32
CA LEU A 36 -2.76 -0.99 14.51
C LEU A 36 -2.41 0.18 15.43
N LYS A 37 -1.33 0.88 15.11
CA LYS A 37 -0.88 2.01 15.94
C LYS A 37 -0.25 3.11 15.11
N ASN A 38 -0.51 4.36 15.52
CA ASN A 38 0.06 5.56 14.93
C ASN A 38 -0.02 5.53 13.39
N SER A 39 -1.22 5.31 12.86
CA SER A 39 -1.45 5.11 11.43
C SER A 39 -2.60 5.95 10.90
N ILE A 40 -2.46 6.42 9.68
CA ILE A 40 -3.53 7.07 8.91
C ILE A 40 -3.94 6.10 7.80
N ILE A 41 -5.19 5.65 7.83
CA ILE A 41 -5.71 4.62 6.92
C ILE A 41 -6.92 5.21 6.19
N SER A 42 -6.76 5.46 4.89
CA SER A 42 -7.81 5.95 4.02
C SER A 42 -8.26 4.83 3.08
N VAL A 43 -9.55 4.51 3.10
CA VAL A 43 -10.17 3.46 2.27
C VAL A 43 -11.39 4.05 1.60
N ASP A 44 -11.36 4.20 0.28
CA ASP A 44 -12.44 4.81 -0.49
C ASP A 44 -12.95 3.86 -1.58
N ASN A 45 -14.20 3.38 -1.44
CA ASN A 45 -14.80 2.36 -2.30
C ASN A 45 -13.86 1.17 -2.57
N ALA A 46 -13.22 0.63 -1.51
CA ALA A 46 -12.10 -0.27 -1.63
C ALA A 46 -12.12 -1.36 -0.54
N LYS A 47 -11.19 -2.30 -0.64
CA LYS A 47 -11.04 -3.39 0.34
C LYS A 47 -9.72 -3.26 1.10
N PHE A 48 -9.80 -3.32 2.43
CA PHE A 48 -8.65 -3.29 3.34
C PHE A 48 -8.71 -4.47 4.31
N VAL A 49 -7.67 -5.28 4.33
CA VAL A 49 -7.61 -6.47 5.20
C VAL A 49 -6.29 -6.51 5.95
N VAL A 50 -6.37 -6.70 7.26
CA VAL A 50 -5.22 -6.98 8.15
C VAL A 50 -5.44 -8.33 8.80
N GLY A 51 -4.52 -9.25 8.53
CA GLY A 51 -4.57 -10.63 9.03
C GLY A 51 -4.24 -10.73 10.51
N ARG A 52 -4.55 -11.88 11.06
CA ARG A 52 -4.44 -12.22 12.49
C ARG A 52 -3.03 -11.99 13.04
N ASN A 53 -2.97 -11.44 14.26
CA ASN A 53 -1.71 -11.16 14.96
C ASN A 53 -0.72 -10.27 14.20
N SER A 54 -1.16 -9.55 13.17
CA SER A 54 -0.30 -8.66 12.41
C SER A 54 -0.26 -7.26 13.02
N ILE A 55 0.86 -6.57 12.81
CA ILE A 55 1.08 -5.24 13.38
C ILE A 55 1.26 -4.24 12.23
N VAL A 56 0.50 -3.14 12.28
CA VAL A 56 0.62 -2.02 11.36
C VAL A 56 1.00 -0.76 12.12
N GLY A 57 2.08 -0.12 11.69
CA GLY A 57 2.56 1.12 12.29
C GLY A 57 3.47 0.93 13.49
N SER A 58 4.03 2.02 13.97
CA SER A 58 5.01 2.04 15.04
C SER A 58 4.79 3.22 15.99
N ARG A 59 5.43 3.19 17.16
CA ARG A 59 5.43 4.33 18.07
C ARG A 59 6.32 5.49 17.62
N LYS A 60 7.24 5.24 16.67
CA LYS A 60 8.27 6.22 16.26
C LYS A 60 7.85 7.07 15.07
N LYS A 61 7.14 6.51 14.12
CA LYS A 61 6.77 7.16 12.86
C LYS A 61 5.33 6.81 12.48
N VAL A 62 4.67 7.75 11.81
CA VAL A 62 3.33 7.51 11.26
C VAL A 62 3.43 6.62 10.02
N THR A 63 2.52 5.65 9.92
CA THR A 63 2.32 4.83 8.73
C THR A 63 1.07 5.32 8.00
N GLU A 64 1.19 5.58 6.70
CA GLU A 64 0.07 6.01 5.86
C GLU A 64 -0.33 4.89 4.89
N ILE A 65 -1.61 4.54 4.83
CA ILE A 65 -2.14 3.57 3.89
C ILE A 65 -3.35 4.17 3.17
N HIS A 66 -3.23 4.35 1.85
CA HIS A 66 -4.27 4.91 1.01
C HIS A 66 -4.72 3.87 -0.02
N VAL A 67 -5.96 3.43 0.08
CA VAL A 67 -6.59 2.44 -0.81
C VAL A 67 -7.76 3.10 -1.50
N GLN A 68 -7.57 3.46 -2.78
CA GLN A 68 -8.55 4.23 -3.56
C GLN A 68 -9.55 3.31 -4.29
N ASN A 69 -10.47 3.93 -5.01
CA ASN A 69 -11.56 3.25 -5.73
C ASN A 69 -11.17 1.94 -6.40
N SER A 70 -11.93 0.89 -6.12
CA SER A 70 -11.76 -0.47 -6.66
C SER A 70 -10.41 -1.13 -6.35
N CYS A 71 -9.61 -0.53 -5.47
CA CYS A 71 -8.33 -1.06 -5.03
C CYS A 71 -8.49 -2.06 -3.90
N SER A 72 -7.41 -2.83 -3.65
CA SER A 72 -7.36 -3.72 -2.50
C SER A 72 -5.99 -3.75 -1.83
N PHE A 73 -6.03 -3.83 -0.52
CA PHE A 73 -4.88 -4.09 0.34
C PHE A 73 -5.14 -5.32 1.19
N THR A 74 -4.18 -6.24 1.23
CA THR A 74 -4.24 -7.41 2.10
C THR A 74 -2.88 -7.63 2.75
N LEU A 75 -2.87 -7.66 4.07
CA LEU A 75 -1.75 -8.11 4.89
C LEU A 75 -2.08 -9.49 5.46
N GLY A 76 -1.20 -10.45 5.28
CA GLY A 76 -1.30 -11.78 5.85
C GLY A 76 -1.18 -11.81 7.38
N HIS A 77 -1.01 -12.99 7.93
CA HIS A 77 -0.98 -13.23 9.37
C HIS A 77 0.43 -13.03 9.94
N HIS A 78 0.55 -12.63 11.21
CA HIS A 78 1.82 -12.51 11.94
C HIS A 78 2.86 -11.62 11.22
N SER A 79 2.41 -10.65 10.44
CA SER A 79 3.27 -9.78 9.65
C SER A 79 3.41 -8.41 10.30
N LEU A 80 4.51 -7.71 9.97
CA LEU A 80 4.86 -6.44 10.60
C LEU A 80 5.10 -5.35 9.55
N LEU A 81 4.28 -4.31 9.54
CA LEU A 81 4.44 -3.15 8.68
C LEU A 81 4.82 -1.91 9.47
N LEU A 82 6.08 -1.49 9.37
CA LEU A 82 6.60 -0.25 9.96
C LEU A 82 6.83 0.83 8.91
N LEU A 83 6.53 0.54 7.66
CA LEU A 83 6.80 1.39 6.50
C LEU A 83 6.19 2.80 6.61
N LYS A 84 6.69 3.71 5.77
CA LYS A 84 6.20 5.08 5.70
C LYS A 84 4.83 5.16 5.04
N ARG A 85 4.68 4.58 3.83
CA ARG A 85 3.45 4.71 3.05
C ARG A 85 3.17 3.54 2.12
N ILE A 86 1.88 3.21 1.99
CA ILE A 86 1.32 2.42 0.89
C ILE A 86 0.31 3.29 0.17
N TRP A 87 0.45 3.40 -1.16
CA TRP A 87 -0.47 4.16 -1.99
C TRP A 87 -0.93 3.32 -3.17
N ILE A 88 -2.25 3.00 -3.20
CA ILE A 88 -2.86 2.11 -4.18
C ILE A 88 -3.94 2.87 -4.94
N ARG A 89 -3.80 2.93 -6.27
CA ARG A 89 -4.64 3.69 -7.18
C ARG A 89 -5.05 2.84 -8.40
N PHE A 90 -5.98 3.35 -9.22
CA PHE A 90 -6.35 2.79 -10.53
C PHE A 90 -6.72 1.30 -10.51
N ALA A 91 -7.52 0.88 -9.55
CA ALA A 91 -7.89 -0.52 -9.30
C ALA A 91 -6.69 -1.45 -9.04
N GLY A 92 -5.59 -0.90 -8.55
CA GLY A 92 -4.41 -1.67 -8.17
C GLY A 92 -4.62 -2.50 -6.91
N CYS A 93 -3.71 -3.44 -6.68
CA CYS A 93 -3.73 -4.25 -5.48
C CYS A 93 -2.34 -4.41 -4.85
N VAL A 94 -2.33 -4.50 -3.52
CA VAL A 94 -1.14 -4.87 -2.74
C VAL A 94 -1.49 -6.06 -1.87
N LYS A 95 -0.72 -7.14 -2.03
CA LYS A 95 -0.83 -8.35 -1.21
C LYS A 95 0.52 -8.65 -0.57
N ILE A 96 0.54 -8.77 0.75
CA ILE A 96 1.71 -9.15 1.54
C ILE A 96 1.36 -10.43 2.29
N GLY A 97 2.22 -11.42 2.18
CA GLY A 97 2.04 -12.74 2.79
C GLY A 97 2.20 -12.76 4.30
N ASP A 98 2.26 -13.96 4.84
CA ASP A 98 2.36 -14.22 6.26
C ASP A 98 3.80 -14.10 6.76
N TYR A 99 4.00 -13.80 8.04
CA TYR A 99 5.32 -13.72 8.67
C TYR A 99 6.33 -12.82 7.93
N THR A 100 5.83 -11.81 7.20
CA THR A 100 6.64 -10.86 6.43
C THR A 100 6.75 -9.54 7.17
N ASN A 101 7.98 -9.02 7.26
CA ASN A 101 8.19 -7.71 7.87
C ASN A 101 8.72 -6.68 6.86
N ILE A 102 8.20 -5.45 6.94
CA ILE A 102 8.66 -4.31 6.16
C ILE A 102 9.03 -3.19 7.12
N ASN A 103 10.30 -2.78 7.09
CA ASN A 103 10.85 -1.80 8.00
C ASN A 103 10.60 -0.33 7.59
N TYR A 104 11.06 0.58 8.44
CA TYR A 104 10.84 2.02 8.35
C TYR A 104 11.31 2.62 7.01
N ASP A 105 10.73 3.76 6.69
CA ASP A 105 11.05 4.59 5.52
C ASP A 105 10.82 3.92 4.17
N SER A 106 10.25 2.71 4.16
CA SER A 106 9.87 2.00 2.95
C SER A 106 8.54 2.52 2.39
N GLU A 107 8.37 2.43 1.07
CA GLU A 107 7.17 2.87 0.39
C GLU A 107 6.74 1.86 -0.69
N ILE A 108 5.42 1.58 -0.74
CA ILE A 108 4.81 0.76 -1.79
C ILE A 108 3.85 1.66 -2.59
N ARG A 109 4.01 1.69 -3.92
CA ARG A 109 3.05 2.31 -4.84
C ARG A 109 2.54 1.28 -5.82
N SER A 110 1.23 1.16 -5.93
CA SER A 110 0.60 0.21 -6.82
C SER A 110 -0.54 0.85 -7.60
N ASP A 111 -0.40 0.83 -8.91
CA ASP A 111 -1.44 1.18 -9.87
C ASP A 111 -1.92 -0.07 -10.64
N GLU A 112 -1.30 -1.24 -10.40
CA GLU A 112 -1.67 -2.53 -10.97
C GLU A 112 -1.61 -3.65 -9.93
N SER A 113 -0.39 -4.13 -9.58
CA SER A 113 -0.25 -5.22 -8.63
C SER A 113 1.14 -5.29 -8.01
N VAL A 114 1.21 -5.27 -6.69
CA VAL A 114 2.40 -5.61 -5.92
C VAL A 114 2.07 -6.82 -5.05
N THR A 115 2.79 -7.91 -5.26
CA THR A 115 2.68 -9.14 -4.44
C THR A 115 4.01 -9.40 -3.77
N ILE A 116 3.97 -9.57 -2.45
CA ILE A 116 5.11 -9.95 -1.62
C ILE A 116 4.72 -11.25 -0.91
N GLY A 117 5.56 -12.25 -1.02
CA GLY A 117 5.34 -13.56 -0.43
C GLY A 117 5.43 -13.59 1.09
N SER A 118 5.45 -14.78 1.63
CA SER A 118 5.53 -15.05 3.06
C SER A 118 6.98 -15.20 3.52
N TYR A 119 7.22 -15.00 4.83
CA TYR A 119 8.53 -15.15 5.46
C TYR A 119 9.61 -14.22 4.89
N CYS A 120 9.22 -13.08 4.33
CA CYS A 120 10.15 -12.11 3.76
C CYS A 120 10.64 -11.12 4.81
N GLN A 121 11.92 -10.73 4.69
CA GLN A 121 12.52 -9.67 5.49
C GLN A 121 12.88 -8.48 4.58
N ILE A 122 12.13 -7.39 4.72
CA ILE A 122 12.33 -6.19 3.92
C ILE A 122 12.91 -5.10 4.82
N SER A 123 14.14 -4.68 4.49
CA SER A 123 14.94 -3.76 5.28
C SER A 123 14.41 -2.32 5.21
N TYR A 124 15.23 -1.34 5.51
CA TYR A 124 14.86 0.08 5.62
C TYR A 124 14.92 0.78 4.26
N GLY A 125 14.04 1.76 4.06
CA GLY A 125 14.10 2.66 2.91
C GLY A 125 13.88 1.97 1.56
N ILE A 126 13.10 0.90 1.53
CA ILE A 126 12.81 0.14 0.31
C ILE A 126 11.69 0.81 -0.47
N ASN A 127 11.87 0.94 -1.78
CA ASN A 127 10.81 1.38 -2.68
C ASN A 127 10.34 0.21 -3.56
N ILE A 128 9.03 -0.04 -3.58
CA ILE A 128 8.42 -1.08 -4.41
C ILE A 128 7.30 -0.44 -5.22
N TRP A 129 7.56 -0.20 -6.52
CA TRP A 129 6.66 0.53 -7.39
C TRP A 129 6.36 -0.25 -8.67
N ASP A 130 5.12 -0.61 -8.89
CA ASP A 130 4.65 -1.26 -10.12
C ASP A 130 4.30 -0.26 -11.23
N THR A 131 4.57 1.01 -11.02
CA THR A 131 4.13 2.13 -11.84
C THR A 131 5.25 3.13 -12.11
N ASN A 132 5.18 3.83 -13.24
CA ASN A 132 6.01 5.01 -13.48
C ASN A 132 5.63 6.21 -12.59
N THR A 133 4.53 6.11 -11.82
CA THR A 133 3.92 7.19 -11.03
C THR A 133 3.41 8.38 -11.84
N HIS A 134 4.06 8.72 -12.93
CA HIS A 134 3.70 9.81 -13.85
C HIS A 134 3.72 9.34 -15.30
N ASN A 135 2.87 9.94 -16.12
CA ASN A 135 2.93 9.75 -17.54
C ASN A 135 4.13 10.51 -18.13
N ILE A 136 4.95 9.81 -18.91
CA ILE A 136 6.05 10.40 -19.66
C ILE A 136 5.45 10.92 -20.97
N LEU A 137 5.23 12.22 -21.03
CA LEU A 137 4.60 12.91 -22.15
C LEU A 137 5.63 13.68 -22.99
N PRO A 138 5.34 13.91 -24.27
CA PRO A 138 6.11 14.87 -25.07
C PRO A 138 6.19 16.24 -24.38
N PRO A 139 7.28 17.01 -24.62
CA PRO A 139 7.49 18.28 -23.93
C PRO A 139 6.32 19.26 -24.03
N GLU A 140 5.73 19.38 -25.22
CA GLU A 140 4.61 20.30 -25.46
C GLU A 140 3.34 19.90 -24.69
N GLU A 141 3.02 18.61 -24.65
CA GLU A 141 1.90 18.11 -23.85
C GLU A 141 2.15 18.31 -22.35
N ARG A 142 3.36 18.04 -21.89
CA ARG A 142 3.75 18.26 -20.48
C ARG A 142 3.61 19.74 -20.11
N LYS A 143 4.03 20.67 -20.99
CA LYS A 143 3.89 22.11 -20.77
C LYS A 143 2.43 22.51 -20.58
N VAL A 144 1.57 22.11 -21.52
CA VAL A 144 0.13 22.41 -21.45
C VAL A 144 -0.50 21.91 -20.17
N LEU A 145 -0.18 20.66 -19.77
CA LEU A 145 -0.70 20.10 -18.52
C LEU A 145 -0.16 20.83 -17.29
N ALA A 146 1.11 21.19 -17.26
CA ALA A 146 1.71 21.91 -16.15
C ALA A 146 1.06 23.30 -15.98
N GLU A 147 0.85 24.04 -17.07
CA GLU A 147 0.17 25.33 -17.05
C GLU A 147 -1.30 25.21 -16.60
N LYS A 148 -2.02 24.20 -17.08
CA LYS A 148 -3.43 23.95 -16.77
C LYS A 148 -3.67 23.57 -15.30
N TYR A 149 -2.78 22.77 -14.72
CA TYR A 149 -2.96 22.22 -13.37
C TYR A 149 -2.09 22.90 -12.31
N TYR A 150 -1.39 23.97 -12.64
CA TYR A 150 -0.65 24.75 -11.62
C TYR A 150 -1.57 25.12 -10.45
N PRO A 151 -1.12 25.00 -9.18
CA PRO A 151 0.20 24.57 -8.71
C PRO A 151 0.33 23.04 -8.50
N TYR A 152 -0.62 22.25 -8.94
CA TYR A 152 -0.68 20.80 -8.69
C TYR A 152 0.11 20.00 -9.74
N PHE A 153 1.42 20.22 -9.79
CA PHE A 153 2.30 19.45 -10.67
C PHE A 153 2.27 17.96 -10.33
N GLY A 154 2.13 17.11 -11.33
CA GLY A 154 2.14 15.66 -11.14
C GLY A 154 0.79 15.04 -10.79
N PHE A 155 -0.29 15.81 -10.91
CA PHE A 155 -1.63 15.21 -10.83
C PHE A 155 -1.88 14.31 -12.05
N GLU A 156 -2.07 13.02 -11.81
CA GLU A 156 -2.36 12.06 -12.87
C GLU A 156 -3.83 11.67 -12.89
N THR A 157 -4.52 12.01 -13.97
CA THR A 157 -5.91 11.63 -14.23
C THR A 157 -6.03 10.29 -14.95
N THR A 158 -4.97 9.86 -15.62
CA THR A 158 -4.89 8.61 -16.35
C THR A 158 -3.82 7.73 -15.75
N ARG A 159 -4.06 6.42 -15.79
CA ARG A 159 -3.12 5.42 -15.24
C ARG A 159 -1.78 5.49 -16.00
N PRO A 160 -0.66 5.70 -15.31
CA PRO A 160 0.66 5.62 -15.91
C PRO A 160 1.00 4.20 -16.39
N LYS A 161 2.10 4.05 -17.12
CA LYS A 161 2.60 2.72 -17.51
C LYS A 161 2.94 1.90 -16.27
N THR A 162 2.42 0.69 -16.21
CA THR A 162 2.58 -0.25 -15.10
C THR A 162 3.09 -1.61 -15.58
N ALA A 163 3.58 -2.40 -14.66
CA ALA A 163 3.77 -3.84 -14.79
C ALA A 163 3.88 -4.44 -13.38
N PRO A 164 3.29 -5.61 -13.10
CA PRO A 164 3.28 -6.20 -11.77
C PRO A 164 4.68 -6.35 -11.18
N VAL A 165 4.79 -6.12 -9.86
CA VAL A 165 5.97 -6.48 -9.08
C VAL A 165 5.64 -7.70 -8.23
N VAL A 166 6.48 -8.72 -8.32
CA VAL A 166 6.33 -9.97 -7.58
C VAL A 166 7.61 -10.27 -6.80
N VAL A 167 7.47 -10.45 -5.51
CA VAL A 167 8.51 -10.97 -4.62
C VAL A 167 8.01 -12.31 -4.08
N GLY A 168 8.77 -13.37 -4.28
CA GLY A 168 8.46 -14.71 -3.80
C GLY A 168 8.56 -14.85 -2.29
N ASP A 169 8.48 -16.07 -1.80
CA ASP A 169 8.61 -16.38 -0.38
C ASP A 169 10.07 -16.41 0.07
N TYR A 170 10.33 -16.21 1.38
CA TYR A 170 11.63 -16.29 2.04
C TYR A 170 12.68 -15.28 1.54
N CYS A 171 12.26 -14.22 0.84
CA CYS A 171 13.16 -13.22 0.29
C CYS A 171 13.68 -12.26 1.35
N TRP A 172 14.93 -11.84 1.19
CA TRP A 172 15.53 -10.72 1.90
C TRP A 172 15.84 -9.57 0.94
N LEU A 173 15.26 -8.40 1.22
CA LEU A 173 15.56 -7.17 0.48
C LEU A 173 16.47 -6.28 1.33
N GLY A 174 17.68 -6.02 0.82
CA GLY A 174 18.67 -5.17 1.48
C GLY A 174 18.25 -3.70 1.53
N GLU A 175 18.81 -2.96 2.48
CA GLU A 175 18.51 -1.55 2.73
C GLU A 175 18.62 -0.69 1.46
N LYS A 176 17.68 0.26 1.28
CA LYS A 176 17.61 1.20 0.15
C LYS A 176 17.45 0.57 -1.24
N SER A 177 17.10 -0.71 -1.33
CA SER A 177 16.77 -1.33 -2.62
C SER A 177 15.53 -0.69 -3.23
N THR A 178 15.48 -0.66 -4.55
CA THR A 178 14.30 -0.18 -5.29
C THR A 178 13.88 -1.23 -6.31
N LEU A 179 12.66 -1.74 -6.16
CA LEU A 179 12.01 -2.64 -7.11
C LEU A 179 11.06 -1.83 -7.97
N LEU A 180 11.34 -1.80 -9.28
CA LEU A 180 10.51 -1.08 -10.23
C LEU A 180 9.54 -2.03 -10.94
N LYS A 181 8.57 -1.45 -11.64
CA LYS A 181 7.56 -2.19 -12.41
C LYS A 181 8.16 -3.31 -13.26
N GLY A 182 7.54 -4.47 -13.22
CA GLY A 182 7.97 -5.67 -13.94
C GLY A 182 9.02 -6.52 -13.23
N THR A 183 9.52 -6.07 -12.06
CA THR A 183 10.46 -6.88 -11.26
C THR A 183 9.78 -8.15 -10.76
N ARG A 184 10.45 -9.29 -10.95
CA ARG A 184 10.04 -10.59 -10.41
C ARG A 184 11.22 -11.24 -9.71
N LEU A 185 11.09 -11.43 -8.41
CA LEU A 185 12.03 -12.19 -7.58
C LEU A 185 11.40 -13.54 -7.27
N GLY A 186 12.15 -14.61 -7.48
CA GLY A 186 11.74 -15.95 -7.08
C GLY A 186 11.76 -16.13 -5.57
N ASN A 187 11.51 -17.35 -5.11
CA ASN A 187 11.63 -17.72 -3.71
C ASN A 187 13.11 -17.81 -3.33
N ASN A 188 13.43 -17.34 -2.11
CA ASN A 188 14.76 -17.43 -1.46
C ASN A 188 15.84 -16.58 -2.13
#